data_7f4dc895e3b7b5854e650ae5a2867a7b
#
_entry.id   7f4dc895e3b7b5854e650ae5a2867a7b
#
_cell.length_a   1.000
_cell.length_b   1.000
_cell.length_c   1.000
_cell.angle_alpha   90.00
_cell.angle_beta   90.00
_cell.angle_gamma   90.00
#
_symmetry.space_group_name_H-M   'P 1'
#
loop_
_entity.id
_entity.type
_entity.pdbx_description
1 polymer ?
#
loop_
_entity_poly.entity_id
_entity_poly.type
_entity_poly.pdbx_seq_one_letter_code
_entity_poly.pdbx_strand_id
1 'polypeptide(L)'
;VPILSITAVTHDVVKITTERPANYTFVPGQATMVSIHKIGWIGEERPFTFTCLPESEFLEFTIKTYTDHEGVTNELRELVVGDELIVHDVYGAITYVGEGVFIAGGAGVTPFIAILRQLYATHTIGANTLLFASKTKADIILEAELEKILGDNCIHILSDEAVKGYEHGQITEAFLKHYGGGIHHYFYLCGPPPMVEAVEKILLHLQVEAKHIIKEQF
;
A
#
# COMPACT_ATOMS: atom_id res chain seq x y z
N VAL A 1 11.11 -7.85 17.52
CA VAL A 1 10.55 -9.03 16.83
C VAL A 1 11.56 -9.55 15.81
N PRO A 2 11.93 -10.86 15.88
CA PRO A 2 12.83 -11.47 14.91
C PRO A 2 12.26 -11.50 13.49
N ILE A 3 13.13 -11.31 12.51
CA ILE A 3 12.82 -11.48 11.09
C ILE A 3 12.82 -12.96 10.74
N LEU A 4 11.71 -13.44 10.19
CA LEU A 4 11.52 -14.83 9.77
C LEU A 4 11.86 -15.03 8.29
N SER A 5 11.58 -14.04 7.45
CA SER A 5 11.93 -14.07 6.02
C SER A 5 12.07 -12.68 5.42
N ILE A 6 12.91 -12.58 4.39
CA ILE A 6 13.03 -11.40 3.53
C ILE A 6 12.99 -11.90 2.08
N THR A 7 12.07 -11.35 1.28
CA THR A 7 11.92 -11.71 -0.13
C THR A 7 11.81 -10.47 -1.00
N ALA A 8 12.47 -10.45 -2.15
CA ALA A 8 12.31 -9.40 -3.13
C ALA A 8 10.90 -9.47 -3.77
N VAL A 9 10.25 -8.32 -3.90
CA VAL A 9 8.96 -8.15 -4.58
C VAL A 9 9.16 -7.48 -5.93
N THR A 10 9.93 -6.39 -5.94
CA THR A 10 10.44 -5.72 -7.14
C THR A 10 11.94 -5.46 -6.99
N HIS A 11 12.55 -4.73 -7.92
CA HIS A 11 13.97 -4.37 -7.83
C HIS A 11 14.30 -3.45 -6.63
N ASP A 12 13.31 -2.75 -6.08
CA ASP A 12 13.45 -1.80 -4.98
C ASP A 12 12.41 -1.99 -3.85
N VAL A 13 11.66 -3.09 -3.88
CA VAL A 13 10.67 -3.43 -2.84
C VAL A 13 10.97 -4.78 -2.25
N VAL A 14 11.03 -4.85 -0.93
CA VAL A 14 11.21 -6.09 -0.17
C VAL A 14 9.97 -6.39 0.67
N LYS A 15 9.69 -7.67 0.84
CA LYS A 15 8.70 -8.17 1.79
C LYS A 15 9.44 -8.77 2.98
N ILE A 16 9.17 -8.25 4.17
CA ILE A 16 9.75 -8.71 5.44
C ILE A 16 8.64 -9.34 6.26
N THR A 17 8.85 -10.57 6.69
CA THR A 17 7.97 -11.27 7.63
C THR A 17 8.69 -11.40 8.96
N THR A 18 8.02 -11.09 10.07
CA THR A 18 8.58 -11.17 11.43
C THR A 18 7.70 -12.01 12.35
N GLU A 19 8.23 -12.42 13.49
CA GLU A 19 7.38 -12.87 14.57
C GLU A 19 6.36 -11.80 14.96
N ARG A 20 5.23 -12.24 15.51
CA ARG A 20 4.17 -11.36 16.00
C ARG A 20 4.19 -11.32 17.52
N PRO A 21 4.24 -10.13 18.14
CA PRO A 21 4.13 -10.02 19.60
C PRO A 21 2.79 -10.57 20.10
N ALA A 22 2.79 -11.17 21.29
CA ALA A 22 1.56 -11.64 21.92
C ALA A 22 0.56 -10.48 22.09
N ASN A 23 -0.72 -10.72 21.76
CA ASN A 23 -1.79 -9.74 21.86
C ASN A 23 -1.64 -8.49 20.96
N TYR A 24 -0.76 -8.54 19.97
CA TYR A 24 -0.59 -7.44 19.01
C TYR A 24 -1.66 -7.51 17.94
N THR A 25 -2.60 -6.58 17.95
CA THR A 25 -3.79 -6.57 17.07
C THR A 25 -3.82 -5.32 16.19
N PHE A 26 -4.30 -5.49 14.98
CA PHE A 26 -4.51 -4.40 14.01
C PHE A 26 -5.71 -4.73 13.11
N VAL A 27 -6.20 -3.74 12.38
CA VAL A 27 -7.15 -3.95 11.28
C VAL A 27 -6.48 -3.65 9.93
N PRO A 28 -6.93 -4.27 8.82
CA PRO A 28 -6.37 -4.03 7.50
C PRO A 28 -6.33 -2.55 7.15
N GLY A 29 -5.21 -2.10 6.61
CA GLY A 29 -4.93 -0.69 6.28
C GLY A 29 -4.14 0.08 7.34
N GLN A 30 -4.07 -0.42 8.58
CA GLN A 30 -3.27 0.20 9.63
C GLN A 30 -1.77 -0.05 9.48
N ALA A 31 -1.00 0.78 10.17
CA ALA A 31 0.46 0.81 10.20
C ALA A 31 0.98 0.79 11.65
N THR A 32 2.28 0.62 11.78
CA THR A 32 3.04 0.84 13.00
C THR A 32 4.33 1.57 12.69
N MET A 33 4.88 2.30 13.66
CA MET A 33 6.26 2.76 13.55
C MET A 33 7.20 1.57 13.75
N VAL A 34 8.22 1.49 12.91
CA VAL A 34 9.21 0.42 12.95
C VAL A 34 10.60 1.03 12.95
N SER A 35 11.46 0.51 13.83
CA SER A 35 12.89 0.78 13.82
C SER A 35 13.68 -0.53 13.78
N ILE A 36 14.99 -0.45 13.49
CA ILE A 36 15.87 -1.60 13.43
C ILE A 36 16.56 -1.76 14.79
N HIS A 37 16.54 -2.95 15.37
CA HIS A 37 17.17 -3.27 16.64
C HIS A 37 18.70 -3.40 16.48
N LYS A 38 19.34 -2.36 15.94
CA LYS A 38 20.80 -2.21 15.79
C LYS A 38 21.25 -0.87 16.38
N ILE A 39 22.47 -0.84 16.90
CA ILE A 39 23.08 0.41 17.41
C ILE A 39 23.07 1.47 16.30
N GLY A 40 22.59 2.66 16.63
CA GLY A 40 22.43 3.77 15.68
C GLY A 40 21.08 3.81 14.95
N TRP A 41 20.27 2.75 15.01
CA TRP A 41 18.99 2.67 14.30
C TRP A 41 17.76 2.51 15.22
N ILE A 42 17.96 2.28 16.52
CA ILE A 42 16.84 2.04 17.47
C ILE A 42 15.89 3.24 17.57
N GLY A 43 16.41 4.48 17.44
CA GLY A 43 15.61 5.70 17.47
C GLY A 43 15.13 6.21 16.11
N GLU A 44 15.50 5.52 15.03
CA GLU A 44 15.14 5.90 13.67
C GLU A 44 13.86 5.16 13.24
N GLU A 45 12.72 5.74 13.53
CA GLU A 45 11.41 5.14 13.26
C GLU A 45 10.86 5.54 11.90
N ARG A 46 10.24 4.58 11.20
CA ARG A 46 9.48 4.83 9.95
C ARG A 46 8.14 4.08 9.99
N PRO A 47 7.10 4.70 9.40
CA PRO A 47 5.78 4.07 9.30
C PRO A 47 5.79 2.95 8.26
N PHE A 48 5.35 1.76 8.66
CA PHE A 48 5.10 0.66 7.71
C PHE A 48 3.73 0.05 7.96
N THR A 49 3.02 -0.14 6.86
CA THR A 49 1.68 -0.73 6.86
C THR A 49 1.77 -2.25 6.92
N PHE A 50 0.88 -2.87 7.71
CA PHE A 50 0.74 -4.32 7.70
C PHE A 50 0.17 -4.78 6.38
N THR A 51 0.83 -5.74 5.74
CA THR A 51 0.34 -6.36 4.50
C THR A 51 -0.20 -7.78 4.72
N CYS A 52 0.01 -8.38 5.90
CA CYS A 52 -0.63 -9.63 6.31
C CYS A 52 -2.09 -9.43 6.76
N LEU A 53 -2.79 -10.54 6.92
CA LEU A 53 -4.12 -10.55 7.53
C LEU A 53 -4.04 -10.42 9.06
N PRO A 54 -5.07 -9.86 9.72
CA PRO A 54 -5.10 -9.74 11.18
C PRO A 54 -4.99 -11.09 11.93
N GLU A 55 -5.41 -12.18 11.29
CA GLU A 55 -5.38 -13.54 11.84
C GLU A 55 -4.03 -14.25 11.67
N SER A 56 -3.10 -13.66 10.90
CA SER A 56 -1.78 -14.25 10.66
C SER A 56 -1.00 -14.41 11.97
N GLU A 57 -0.27 -15.50 12.10
CA GLU A 57 0.61 -15.77 13.24
C GLU A 57 1.91 -14.94 13.19
N PHE A 58 2.10 -14.16 12.14
CA PHE A 58 3.26 -13.32 11.85
C PHE A 58 2.83 -11.90 11.48
N LEU A 59 3.79 -10.95 11.50
CA LEU A 59 3.61 -9.65 10.86
C LEU A 59 4.31 -9.66 9.50
N GLU A 60 3.73 -8.98 8.53
CA GLU A 60 4.31 -8.80 7.20
C GLU A 60 4.27 -7.33 6.79
N PHE A 61 5.38 -6.87 6.24
CA PHE A 61 5.54 -5.53 5.70
C PHE A 61 6.08 -5.62 4.27
N THR A 62 5.49 -4.86 3.35
CA THR A 62 5.99 -4.68 1.99
C THR A 62 6.58 -3.28 1.89
N ILE A 63 7.89 -3.18 1.79
CA ILE A 63 8.63 -1.93 2.01
C ILE A 63 9.41 -1.56 0.76
N LYS A 64 9.17 -0.33 0.27
CA LYS A 64 10.05 0.25 -0.75
C LYS A 64 11.34 0.75 -0.10
N THR A 65 12.45 0.32 -0.66
CA THR A 65 13.79 0.70 -0.22
C THR A 65 14.35 1.78 -1.11
N TYR A 66 15.20 2.64 -0.55
CA TYR A 66 15.81 3.75 -1.28
C TYR A 66 17.32 3.67 -1.10
N THR A 67 18.05 3.68 -2.23
CA THR A 67 19.51 3.55 -2.25
C THR A 67 20.25 4.88 -2.35
N ASP A 68 19.52 5.94 -2.62
CA ASP A 68 20.04 7.27 -2.94
C ASP A 68 20.25 8.15 -1.70
N HIS A 69 19.88 7.67 -0.52
CA HIS A 69 20.10 8.37 0.74
C HIS A 69 20.30 7.40 1.91
N GLU A 70 20.98 7.85 2.95
CA GLU A 70 21.11 7.14 4.20
C GLU A 70 19.79 7.22 4.99
N GLY A 71 19.26 6.07 5.41
CA GLY A 71 18.00 6.01 6.16
C GLY A 71 17.56 4.57 6.44
N VAL A 72 16.54 4.41 7.29
CA VAL A 72 16.02 3.11 7.71
C VAL A 72 15.70 2.22 6.50
N THR A 73 15.05 2.78 5.48
CA THR A 73 14.65 2.01 4.28
C THR A 73 15.84 1.51 3.45
N ASN A 74 17.00 2.17 3.51
CA ASN A 74 18.23 1.66 2.90
C ASN A 74 18.86 0.59 3.80
N GLU A 75 18.97 0.82 5.12
CA GLU A 75 19.51 -0.15 6.08
C GLU A 75 18.72 -1.46 6.11
N LEU A 76 17.40 -1.43 5.86
CA LEU A 76 16.59 -2.64 5.75
C LEU A 76 17.07 -3.65 4.69
N ARG A 77 17.83 -3.20 3.69
CA ARG A 77 18.40 -4.07 2.64
C ARG A 77 19.58 -4.92 3.13
N GLU A 78 20.23 -4.48 4.20
CA GLU A 78 21.38 -5.17 4.80
C GLU A 78 20.95 -6.17 5.89
N LEU A 79 19.64 -6.24 6.20
CA LEU A 79 19.12 -7.16 7.18
C LEU A 79 19.05 -8.59 6.65
N VAL A 80 19.23 -9.52 7.58
CA VAL A 80 19.13 -10.96 7.31
C VAL A 80 18.11 -11.60 8.25
N VAL A 81 17.70 -12.83 7.92
CA VAL A 81 16.86 -13.64 8.80
C VAL A 81 17.54 -13.81 10.16
N GLY A 82 16.80 -13.55 11.23
CA GLY A 82 17.27 -13.55 12.60
C GLY A 82 17.65 -12.16 13.14
N ASP A 83 17.85 -11.15 12.28
CA ASP A 83 17.89 -9.76 12.73
C ASP A 83 16.53 -9.36 13.34
N GLU A 84 16.49 -8.29 14.14
CA GLU A 84 15.27 -7.89 14.84
C GLU A 84 14.78 -6.51 14.41
N LEU A 85 13.47 -6.38 14.30
CA LEU A 85 12.77 -5.09 14.21
C LEU A 85 12.12 -4.74 15.56
N ILE A 86 11.96 -3.47 15.84
CA ILE A 86 11.15 -2.94 16.93
C ILE A 86 9.85 -2.44 16.31
N VAL A 87 8.72 -2.97 16.75
CA VAL A 87 7.38 -2.53 16.34
C VAL A 87 6.71 -1.80 17.50
N HIS A 88 6.01 -0.73 17.21
CA HIS A 88 5.38 0.16 18.18
C HIS A 88 3.85 0.04 18.14
N ASP A 89 3.14 1.01 18.72
CA ASP A 89 1.69 1.04 18.72
C ASP A 89 1.11 1.13 17.31
N VAL A 90 -0.03 0.50 17.13
CA VAL A 90 -0.78 0.48 15.86
C VAL A 90 -1.53 1.78 15.66
N TYR A 91 -1.49 2.34 14.47
CA TYR A 91 -2.22 3.55 14.08
C TYR A 91 -2.58 3.52 12.59
N GLY A 92 -3.25 4.57 12.10
CA GLY A 92 -3.60 4.78 10.69
C GLY A 92 -5.07 5.09 10.50
N ALA A 93 -5.37 5.94 9.53
CA ALA A 93 -6.70 6.40 9.20
C ALA A 93 -7.36 5.60 8.07
N ILE A 94 -6.57 4.88 7.27
CA ILE A 94 -7.08 4.07 6.16
C ILE A 94 -7.65 2.78 6.74
N THR A 95 -8.99 2.67 6.71
CA THR A 95 -9.73 1.44 7.01
C THR A 95 -10.83 1.25 5.99
N TYR A 96 -11.22 0.01 5.74
CA TYR A 96 -12.31 -0.28 4.80
C TYR A 96 -13.66 0.08 5.42
N VAL A 97 -14.40 0.98 4.78
CA VAL A 97 -15.72 1.45 5.23
C VAL A 97 -16.85 1.10 4.25
N GLY A 98 -16.52 0.56 3.06
CA GLY A 98 -17.49 0.16 2.06
C GLY A 98 -16.89 0.05 0.67
N GLU A 99 -17.66 -0.48 -0.27
CA GLU A 99 -17.23 -0.61 -1.67
C GLU A 99 -16.77 0.73 -2.27
N GLY A 100 -15.69 0.68 -3.04
CA GLY A 100 -15.12 1.88 -3.60
C GLY A 100 -13.93 1.67 -4.51
N VAL A 101 -13.25 2.78 -4.75
CA VAL A 101 -12.11 2.86 -5.65
C VAL A 101 -10.85 3.13 -4.83
N PHE A 102 -9.93 2.19 -4.85
CA PHE A 102 -8.61 2.32 -4.26
C PHE A 102 -7.66 2.96 -5.28
N ILE A 103 -7.03 4.06 -4.92
CA ILE A 103 -6.12 4.81 -5.78
C ILE A 103 -4.76 4.83 -5.13
N ALA A 104 -3.85 4.03 -5.67
CA ALA A 104 -2.52 3.81 -5.14
C ALA A 104 -1.44 4.44 -6.03
N GLY A 105 -0.38 4.98 -5.42
CA GLY A 105 0.84 5.39 -6.10
C GLY A 105 2.07 4.71 -5.52
N GLY A 106 2.74 3.85 -6.29
CA GLY A 106 3.93 3.13 -5.84
C GLY A 106 3.69 2.38 -4.53
N ALA A 107 4.53 2.62 -3.51
CA ALA A 107 4.40 1.99 -2.19
C ALA A 107 3.10 2.34 -1.45
N GLY A 108 2.33 3.35 -1.91
CA GLY A 108 1.00 3.65 -1.37
C GLY A 108 -0.04 2.56 -1.59
N VAL A 109 0.28 1.50 -2.32
CA VAL A 109 -0.59 0.31 -2.41
C VAL A 109 -0.62 -0.51 -1.12
N THR A 110 0.35 -0.35 -0.23
CA THR A 110 0.53 -1.22 0.94
C THR A 110 -0.68 -1.28 1.89
N PRO A 111 -1.39 -0.19 2.27
CA PRO A 111 -2.59 -0.31 3.08
C PRO A 111 -3.72 -1.06 2.38
N PHE A 112 -3.75 -1.01 1.05
CA PHE A 112 -4.78 -1.69 0.27
C PHE A 112 -4.54 -3.18 0.13
N ILE A 113 -3.27 -3.65 0.20
CA ILE A 113 -2.92 -5.08 0.12
C ILE A 113 -3.68 -5.87 1.20
N ALA A 114 -3.56 -5.49 2.48
CA ALA A 114 -4.22 -6.20 3.57
C ALA A 114 -5.75 -6.12 3.46
N ILE A 115 -6.30 -4.96 3.07
CA ILE A 115 -7.75 -4.76 2.87
C ILE A 115 -8.25 -5.70 1.77
N LEU A 116 -7.62 -5.70 0.60
CA LEU A 116 -8.03 -6.51 -0.54
C LEU A 116 -7.86 -8.01 -0.27
N ARG A 117 -6.79 -8.42 0.42
CA ARG A 117 -6.58 -9.79 0.90
C ARG A 117 -7.72 -10.23 1.83
N GLN A 118 -8.12 -9.39 2.78
CA GLN A 118 -9.21 -9.68 3.71
C GLN A 118 -10.54 -9.83 2.96
N LEU A 119 -10.87 -8.90 2.07
CA LEU A 119 -12.09 -8.96 1.27
C LEU A 119 -12.13 -10.20 0.37
N TYR A 120 -10.99 -10.59 -0.20
CA TYR A 120 -10.88 -11.81 -1.01
C TYR A 120 -11.04 -13.08 -0.16
N ALA A 121 -10.38 -13.13 1.00
CA ALA A 121 -10.47 -14.28 1.91
C ALA A 121 -11.89 -14.50 2.46
N THR A 122 -12.63 -13.40 2.65
CA THR A 122 -14.03 -13.46 3.12
C THR A 122 -15.06 -13.53 1.99
N HIS A 123 -14.63 -13.62 0.73
CA HIS A 123 -15.49 -13.61 -0.48
C HIS A 123 -16.40 -12.37 -0.58
N THR A 124 -15.91 -11.22 -0.11
CA THR A 124 -16.64 -9.95 -0.10
C THR A 124 -15.98 -8.86 -0.95
N ILE A 125 -15.18 -9.26 -1.95
CA ILE A 125 -14.45 -8.31 -2.81
C ILE A 125 -15.40 -7.35 -3.55
N GLY A 126 -16.62 -7.79 -3.88
CA GLY A 126 -17.65 -6.95 -4.50
C GLY A 126 -17.19 -6.25 -5.78
N ALA A 127 -17.64 -5.00 -5.96
CA ALA A 127 -17.29 -4.15 -7.09
C ALA A 127 -16.07 -3.22 -6.80
N ASN A 128 -15.27 -3.52 -5.79
CA ASN A 128 -14.06 -2.75 -5.49
C ASN A 128 -13.11 -2.73 -6.69
N THR A 129 -12.55 -1.54 -6.97
CA THR A 129 -11.62 -1.29 -8.07
C THR A 129 -10.31 -0.75 -7.54
N LEU A 130 -9.19 -1.17 -8.10
CA LEU A 130 -7.87 -0.61 -7.84
C LEU A 130 -7.35 0.13 -9.06
N LEU A 131 -7.05 1.42 -8.90
CA LEU A 131 -6.31 2.23 -9.86
C LEU A 131 -4.88 2.39 -9.33
N PHE A 132 -3.93 1.68 -9.94
CA PHE A 132 -2.57 1.60 -9.42
C PHE A 132 -1.58 2.30 -10.36
N ALA A 133 -1.08 3.45 -9.90
CA ALA A 133 -0.07 4.23 -10.60
C ALA A 133 1.34 3.78 -10.23
N SER A 134 2.13 3.44 -11.24
CA SER A 134 3.55 3.08 -11.13
C SER A 134 4.35 3.82 -12.20
N LYS A 135 5.68 3.92 -12.05
CA LYS A 135 6.52 4.52 -13.07
C LYS A 135 6.62 3.62 -14.29
N THR A 136 7.06 2.40 -14.08
CA THR A 136 7.21 1.37 -15.11
C THR A 136 6.53 0.08 -14.69
N LYS A 137 6.41 -0.87 -15.59
CA LYS A 137 5.89 -2.20 -15.26
C LYS A 137 6.71 -2.93 -14.19
N ALA A 138 8.02 -2.75 -14.18
CA ALA A 138 8.92 -3.35 -13.19
C ALA A 138 8.71 -2.81 -11.76
N ASP A 139 8.02 -1.66 -11.60
CA ASP A 139 7.70 -1.05 -10.32
C ASP A 139 6.38 -1.54 -9.72
N ILE A 140 5.60 -2.35 -10.43
CA ILE A 140 4.28 -2.79 -9.95
C ILE A 140 4.46 -3.81 -8.82
N ILE A 141 4.00 -3.42 -7.64
CA ILE A 141 4.06 -4.25 -6.43
C ILE A 141 2.95 -5.29 -6.47
N LEU A 142 3.30 -6.59 -6.36
CA LEU A 142 2.36 -7.72 -6.26
C LEU A 142 1.33 -7.79 -7.40
N GLU A 143 1.70 -7.40 -8.63
CA GLU A 143 0.82 -7.34 -9.81
C GLU A 143 -0.07 -8.58 -9.94
N ALA A 144 0.53 -9.76 -10.06
CA ALA A 144 -0.21 -11.01 -10.29
C ALA A 144 -1.18 -11.36 -9.12
N GLU A 145 -0.85 -10.98 -7.89
CA GLU A 145 -1.73 -11.20 -6.74
C GLU A 145 -2.94 -10.26 -6.79
N LEU A 146 -2.72 -8.98 -7.06
CA LEU A 146 -3.77 -7.97 -7.13
C LEU A 146 -4.72 -8.22 -8.31
N GLU A 147 -4.19 -8.60 -9.46
CA GLU A 147 -4.99 -9.03 -10.62
C GLU A 147 -5.81 -10.29 -10.32
N LYS A 148 -5.25 -11.27 -9.60
CA LYS A 148 -6.00 -12.46 -9.17
C LYS A 148 -7.16 -12.10 -8.23
N ILE A 149 -6.98 -11.11 -7.35
CA ILE A 149 -8.01 -10.67 -6.39
C ILE A 149 -9.13 -9.89 -7.08
N LEU A 150 -8.79 -8.98 -7.98
CA LEU A 150 -9.71 -7.98 -8.54
C LEU A 150 -10.15 -8.26 -9.99
N GLY A 151 -9.42 -9.10 -10.72
CA GLY A 151 -9.69 -9.35 -12.14
C GLY A 151 -9.62 -8.07 -12.95
N ASP A 152 -10.63 -7.82 -13.78
CA ASP A 152 -10.74 -6.62 -14.65
C ASP A 152 -10.87 -5.30 -13.87
N ASN A 153 -11.09 -5.37 -12.56
CA ASN A 153 -11.12 -4.19 -11.69
C ASN A 153 -9.73 -3.78 -11.16
N CYS A 154 -8.65 -4.43 -11.60
CA CYS A 154 -7.28 -4.04 -11.32
C CYS A 154 -6.70 -3.27 -12.51
N ILE A 155 -6.67 -1.95 -12.45
CA ILE A 155 -6.23 -1.10 -13.54
C ILE A 155 -4.87 -0.49 -13.19
N HIS A 156 -3.86 -0.79 -14.00
CA HIS A 156 -2.52 -0.22 -13.87
C HIS A 156 -2.33 0.94 -14.84
N ILE A 157 -1.72 2.03 -14.35
CA ILE A 157 -1.31 3.18 -15.16
C ILE A 157 0.18 3.43 -14.95
N LEU A 158 0.94 3.54 -16.06
CA LEU A 158 2.38 3.71 -16.07
C LEU A 158 2.76 5.12 -16.53
N SER A 159 3.50 5.87 -15.70
CA SER A 159 3.87 7.25 -16.05
C SER A 159 5.03 7.36 -17.03
N ASP A 160 6.01 6.48 -16.91
CA ASP A 160 7.30 6.59 -17.59
C ASP A 160 7.48 5.53 -18.70
N GLU A 161 6.51 4.62 -18.87
CA GLU A 161 6.57 3.53 -19.81
C GLU A 161 5.20 3.29 -20.46
N ALA A 162 5.18 3.12 -21.79
CA ALA A 162 3.98 2.72 -22.53
C ALA A 162 4.05 1.23 -22.88
N VAL A 163 3.23 0.43 -22.23
CA VAL A 163 3.19 -1.03 -22.40
C VAL A 163 1.78 -1.45 -22.83
N LYS A 164 1.69 -2.35 -23.81
CA LYS A 164 0.39 -2.87 -24.26
C LYS A 164 -0.32 -3.59 -23.12
N GLY A 165 -1.57 -3.22 -22.87
CA GLY A 165 -2.42 -3.78 -21.80
C GLY A 165 -2.39 -2.97 -20.51
N TYR A 166 -1.62 -1.88 -20.46
CA TYR A 166 -1.56 -0.94 -19.36
C TYR A 166 -1.97 0.44 -19.84
N GLU A 167 -2.60 1.22 -18.97
CA GLU A 167 -2.84 2.64 -19.23
C GLU A 167 -1.51 3.41 -19.17
N HIS A 168 -1.42 4.55 -19.85
CA HIS A 168 -0.21 5.36 -19.87
C HIS A 168 -0.47 6.80 -19.46
N GLY A 169 0.41 7.34 -18.62
CA GLY A 169 0.38 8.72 -18.16
C GLY A 169 0.07 8.86 -16.68
N GLN A 170 -0.69 9.88 -16.31
CA GLN A 170 -1.08 10.19 -14.94
C GLN A 170 -2.57 9.99 -14.71
N ILE A 171 -2.98 9.87 -13.45
CA ILE A 171 -4.39 9.83 -13.06
C ILE A 171 -5.00 11.22 -13.31
N THR A 172 -5.80 11.32 -14.34
CA THR A 172 -6.51 12.55 -14.77
C THR A 172 -7.99 12.47 -14.42
N GLU A 173 -8.70 13.59 -14.56
CA GLU A 173 -10.16 13.63 -14.43
C GLU A 173 -10.85 12.68 -15.43
N ALA A 174 -10.37 12.63 -16.67
CA ALA A 174 -10.90 11.73 -17.70
C ALA A 174 -10.70 10.26 -17.30
N PHE A 175 -9.53 9.92 -16.75
CA PHE A 175 -9.23 8.59 -16.24
C PHE A 175 -10.15 8.20 -15.08
N LEU A 176 -10.34 9.10 -14.11
CA LEU A 176 -11.24 8.86 -12.97
C LEU A 176 -12.71 8.73 -13.39
N LYS A 177 -13.15 9.51 -14.38
CA LYS A 177 -14.50 9.36 -14.95
C LYS A 177 -14.71 8.02 -15.65
N HIS A 178 -13.66 7.49 -16.28
CA HIS A 178 -13.74 6.21 -17.00
C HIS A 178 -13.74 5.01 -16.03
N TYR A 179 -12.84 5.01 -15.05
CA TYR A 179 -12.61 3.87 -14.17
C TYR A 179 -13.17 4.03 -12.75
N GLY A 180 -13.52 5.24 -12.33
CA GLY A 180 -13.90 5.56 -10.95
C GLY A 180 -15.34 5.20 -10.54
N GLY A 181 -16.14 4.57 -11.41
CA GLY A 181 -17.44 3.98 -11.05
C GLY A 181 -18.56 4.94 -10.65
N GLY A 182 -18.29 6.24 -10.46
CA GLY A 182 -19.30 7.24 -10.07
C GLY A 182 -19.05 7.89 -8.70
N ILE A 183 -19.80 8.96 -8.42
CA ILE A 183 -19.55 9.85 -7.28
C ILE A 183 -20.05 9.31 -5.91
N HIS A 184 -20.76 8.22 -5.88
CA HIS A 184 -21.39 7.65 -4.67
C HIS A 184 -20.54 6.56 -4.01
N HIS A 185 -19.37 6.23 -4.58
CA HIS A 185 -18.43 5.28 -4.00
C HIS A 185 -17.49 5.93 -2.99
N TYR A 186 -16.87 5.12 -2.15
CA TYR A 186 -15.72 5.55 -1.36
C TYR A 186 -14.48 5.58 -2.24
N PHE A 187 -13.59 6.53 -1.95
CA PHE A 187 -12.30 6.67 -2.61
C PHE A 187 -11.20 6.59 -1.57
N TYR A 188 -10.37 5.58 -1.68
CA TYR A 188 -9.24 5.34 -0.77
C TYR A 188 -7.97 5.80 -1.46
N LEU A 189 -7.29 6.82 -0.92
CA LEU A 189 -6.12 7.43 -1.54
C LEU A 189 -4.88 7.15 -0.70
N CYS A 190 -3.83 6.60 -1.33
CA CYS A 190 -2.51 6.47 -0.72
C CYS A 190 -1.41 6.52 -1.76
N GLY A 191 -0.36 7.29 -1.50
CA GLY A 191 0.77 7.44 -2.41
C GLY A 191 1.53 8.74 -2.18
N PRO A 192 2.38 9.15 -3.13
CA PRO A 192 3.12 10.40 -3.02
C PRO A 192 2.19 11.60 -2.80
N PRO A 193 2.51 12.53 -1.87
CA PRO A 193 1.65 13.66 -1.54
C PRO A 193 1.15 14.47 -2.75
N PRO A 194 1.98 14.77 -3.76
CA PRO A 194 1.51 15.52 -4.94
C PRO A 194 0.43 14.76 -5.73
N MET A 195 0.51 13.42 -5.81
CA MET A 195 -0.52 12.60 -6.47
C MET A 195 -1.82 12.61 -5.67
N VAL A 196 -1.74 12.37 -4.36
CA VAL A 196 -2.91 12.36 -3.46
C VAL A 196 -3.64 13.70 -3.51
N GLU A 197 -2.92 14.82 -3.41
CA GLU A 197 -3.49 16.17 -3.51
C GLU A 197 -4.16 16.44 -4.88
N ALA A 198 -3.52 16.01 -5.96
CA ALA A 198 -4.07 16.20 -7.31
C ALA A 198 -5.36 15.38 -7.51
N VAL A 199 -5.35 14.11 -7.10
CA VAL A 199 -6.52 13.22 -7.19
C VAL A 199 -7.65 13.72 -6.30
N GLU A 200 -7.38 14.13 -5.06
CA GLU A 200 -8.39 14.71 -4.16
C GLU A 200 -9.06 15.95 -4.77
N LYS A 201 -8.27 16.88 -5.33
CA LYS A 201 -8.84 18.06 -6.01
C LYS A 201 -9.75 17.68 -7.16
N ILE A 202 -9.39 16.66 -7.96
CA ILE A 202 -10.23 16.17 -9.04
C ILE A 202 -11.52 15.57 -8.49
N LEU A 203 -11.46 14.72 -7.47
CA LEU A 203 -12.64 14.11 -6.87
C LEU A 203 -13.60 15.15 -6.29
N LEU A 204 -13.10 16.18 -5.60
CA LEU A 204 -13.90 17.30 -5.08
C LEU A 204 -14.52 18.10 -6.23
N HIS A 205 -13.78 18.34 -7.33
CA HIS A 205 -14.32 18.98 -8.54
C HIS A 205 -15.45 18.15 -9.18
N LEU A 206 -15.33 16.83 -9.14
CA LEU A 206 -16.35 15.88 -9.57
C LEU A 206 -17.53 15.73 -8.59
N GLN A 207 -17.60 16.56 -7.56
CA GLN A 207 -18.65 16.59 -6.54
C GLN A 207 -18.69 15.35 -5.62
N VAL A 208 -17.57 14.62 -5.48
CA VAL A 208 -17.43 13.59 -4.45
C VAL A 208 -17.41 14.30 -3.09
N GLU A 209 -18.25 13.84 -2.16
CA GLU A 209 -18.27 14.40 -0.81
C GLU A 209 -16.95 14.06 -0.07
N ALA A 210 -16.37 15.03 0.63
CA ALA A 210 -15.10 14.85 1.35
C ALA A 210 -15.12 13.66 2.34
N LYS A 211 -16.26 13.35 2.95
CA LYS A 211 -16.42 12.19 3.86
C LYS A 211 -16.28 10.83 3.15
N HIS A 212 -16.38 10.80 1.83
CA HIS A 212 -16.18 9.60 1.01
C HIS A 212 -14.72 9.45 0.53
N ILE A 213 -13.85 10.41 0.84
CA ILE A 213 -12.42 10.36 0.50
C ILE A 213 -11.65 9.94 1.75
N ILE A 214 -11.15 8.72 1.75
CA ILE A 214 -10.40 8.10 2.85
C ILE A 214 -8.91 8.16 2.50
N LYS A 215 -8.13 8.82 3.34
CA LYS A 215 -6.67 8.94 3.15
C LYS A 215 -5.95 9.10 4.49
N GLU A 216 -4.64 8.87 4.50
CA GLU A 216 -3.83 9.27 5.63
C GLU A 216 -3.77 10.80 5.73
N GLN A 217 -3.75 11.26 6.97
CA GLN A 217 -3.51 12.68 7.29
C GLN A 217 -2.08 12.76 7.84
N PHE A 218 -1.14 13.15 6.98
CA PHE A 218 0.24 13.41 7.36
C PHE A 218 0.42 14.89 7.72
#